data_535acda052a9371ebc45501f99b86dc5
#
_entry.id   535acda052a9371ebc45501f99b86dc5
#
_cell.length_a   1.000
_cell.length_b   1.000
_cell.length_c   1.000
_cell.angle_alpha   90.00
_cell.angle_beta   90.00
_cell.angle_gamma   90.00
#
_symmetry.space_group_name_H-M   'P 1'
#
loop_
_entity.id
_entity.type
_entity.pdbx_description
1 polymer ?
#
loop_
_entity_poly.entity_id
_entity_poly.type
_entity_poly.pdbx_seq_one_letter_code
_entity_poly.pdbx_strand_id
1 'polypeptide(L)'
;MKNCCKHNTRSKKCIRDKDKKVFNLPRKFTKKICLTKPIKGFSKKSSCAPYLHCKKMKGGSKNNNPKAVAVLINNKDNVEGVIYFKQQAGGVKIRYDIKNLKDGKHGFHIHEYGDLTDECKSACSHFNPDNTNHGGLNTKERHAGDLGNIISKKNISKGSLFAKKLTLSPGKYCITGRMIIVHEDEDDLGKGGDEESLKTGNAGKRLTCGVIGLAPP
;
A
#
# COMPACT_ATOMS: atom_id res chain seq x y z
N MET A 1 -8.57 -20.56 -34.21
CA MET A 1 -8.89 -19.11 -34.29
C MET A 1 -7.92 -18.37 -33.43
N LYS A 2 -7.32 -17.22 -33.89
CA LYS A 2 -6.31 -16.49 -33.09
C LYS A 2 -6.97 -15.59 -32.06
N ASN A 3 -6.29 -15.41 -30.94
CA ASN A 3 -6.68 -14.45 -29.89
C ASN A 3 -6.81 -13.02 -30.45
N CYS A 4 -7.85 -12.28 -30.06
CA CYS A 4 -8.07 -10.90 -30.53
C CYS A 4 -6.91 -9.95 -30.23
N CYS A 5 -6.12 -10.22 -29.21
CA CYS A 5 -4.92 -9.44 -28.88
C CYS A 5 -3.72 -9.77 -29.79
N LYS A 6 -3.67 -10.96 -30.36
CA LYS A 6 -2.54 -11.49 -31.17
C LYS A 6 -2.87 -11.69 -32.65
N HIS A 7 -4.08 -11.32 -33.11
CA HIS A 7 -4.44 -11.49 -34.53
C HIS A 7 -3.61 -10.54 -35.43
N ASN A 8 -3.38 -10.96 -36.66
CA ASN A 8 -2.80 -10.16 -37.74
C ASN A 8 -3.89 -9.54 -38.62
N THR A 9 -3.52 -8.66 -39.54
CA THR A 9 -4.44 -7.96 -40.47
C THR A 9 -5.20 -8.91 -41.45
N ARG A 10 -4.73 -10.12 -41.66
CA ARG A 10 -5.35 -11.12 -42.56
C ARG A 10 -6.41 -11.98 -41.87
N SER A 11 -6.58 -11.89 -40.57
CA SER A 11 -7.56 -12.69 -39.82
C SER A 11 -8.98 -12.19 -40.05
N LYS A 12 -9.88 -13.06 -40.49
CA LYS A 12 -11.33 -12.75 -40.67
C LYS A 12 -12.11 -12.83 -39.37
N LYS A 13 -11.64 -13.58 -38.38
CA LYS A 13 -12.25 -13.75 -37.06
C LYS A 13 -11.18 -13.82 -35.97
N CYS A 14 -11.55 -13.41 -34.75
CA CYS A 14 -10.73 -13.58 -33.54
C CYS A 14 -11.58 -14.00 -32.35
N ILE A 15 -10.95 -14.60 -31.34
CA ILE A 15 -11.58 -15.03 -30.09
C ILE A 15 -11.04 -14.19 -28.92
N ARG A 16 -11.92 -13.71 -28.04
CA ARG A 16 -11.53 -12.99 -26.82
C ARG A 16 -11.32 -13.99 -25.68
N ASP A 17 -10.16 -13.97 -25.05
CA ASP A 17 -9.77 -14.97 -24.04
C ASP A 17 -10.68 -14.97 -22.81
N LYS A 18 -11.15 -13.78 -22.40
CA LYS A 18 -11.92 -13.63 -21.17
C LYS A 18 -13.22 -14.44 -21.13
N ASP A 19 -13.95 -14.45 -22.23
CA ASP A 19 -15.31 -15.01 -22.31
C ASP A 19 -15.53 -15.89 -23.52
N LYS A 20 -14.43 -16.25 -24.21
CA LYS A 20 -14.39 -17.10 -25.43
C LYS A 20 -15.27 -16.58 -26.58
N LYS A 21 -15.70 -15.31 -26.52
CA LYS A 21 -16.56 -14.71 -27.55
C LYS A 21 -15.80 -14.48 -28.85
N VAL A 22 -16.43 -14.85 -29.95
CA VAL A 22 -15.88 -14.72 -31.31
C VAL A 22 -16.33 -13.40 -31.93
N PHE A 23 -15.42 -12.72 -32.61
CA PHE A 23 -15.67 -11.46 -33.31
C PHE A 23 -15.21 -11.52 -34.75
N ASN A 24 -16.04 -10.98 -35.66
CA ASN A 24 -15.67 -10.82 -37.07
C ASN A 24 -14.71 -9.64 -37.26
N LEU A 25 -13.82 -9.72 -38.20
CA LEU A 25 -12.83 -8.74 -38.60
C LEU A 25 -12.96 -8.43 -40.08
N PRO A 26 -12.58 -7.26 -40.58
CA PRO A 26 -12.12 -6.11 -39.80
C PRO A 26 -13.25 -5.41 -39.03
N ARG A 27 -12.91 -4.70 -37.99
CA ARG A 27 -13.85 -3.86 -37.24
C ARG A 27 -13.79 -2.42 -37.74
N LYS A 28 -14.90 -1.64 -37.56
CA LYS A 28 -15.00 -0.22 -37.97
C LYS A 28 -13.84 0.62 -37.43
N PHE A 29 -13.38 0.33 -36.20
CA PHE A 29 -12.19 0.97 -35.63
C PHE A 29 -11.07 -0.07 -35.47
N THR A 30 -9.87 0.32 -35.88
CA THR A 30 -8.69 -0.56 -35.79
C THR A 30 -8.30 -0.81 -34.35
N LYS A 31 -7.60 -1.91 -34.11
CA LYS A 31 -7.01 -2.24 -32.80
C LYS A 31 -6.18 -1.10 -32.25
N LYS A 32 -5.35 -0.42 -33.07
CA LYS A 32 -4.55 0.74 -32.67
C LYS A 32 -5.42 1.86 -32.12
N ILE A 33 -6.47 2.26 -32.83
CA ILE A 33 -7.40 3.31 -32.39
C ILE A 33 -8.09 2.93 -31.07
N CYS A 34 -8.53 1.67 -30.94
CA CYS A 34 -9.19 1.18 -29.73
C CYS A 34 -8.30 1.16 -28.50
N LEU A 35 -6.98 0.99 -28.67
CA LEU A 35 -6.03 0.94 -27.57
C LEU A 35 -5.42 2.30 -27.19
N THR A 36 -5.46 3.28 -28.10
CA THR A 36 -4.77 4.56 -27.91
C THR A 36 -5.70 5.75 -27.65
N LYS A 37 -6.96 5.68 -28.10
CA LYS A 37 -7.93 6.80 -27.99
C LYS A 37 -9.07 6.49 -27.03
N PRO A 38 -9.66 7.48 -26.33
CA PRO A 38 -10.80 7.29 -25.46
C PRO A 38 -11.97 6.60 -26.18
N ILE A 39 -12.60 5.63 -25.54
CA ILE A 39 -13.73 4.87 -26.09
C ILE A 39 -15.02 5.53 -25.63
N LYS A 40 -15.57 6.44 -26.47
CA LYS A 40 -16.85 7.11 -26.25
C LYS A 40 -17.85 6.72 -27.34
N GLY A 41 -19.15 6.68 -27.00
CA GLY A 41 -20.24 6.34 -27.93
C GLY A 41 -20.41 4.84 -28.20
N PHE A 42 -21.64 4.47 -28.57
CA PHE A 42 -22.04 3.07 -28.77
C PHE A 42 -21.23 2.37 -29.87
N SER A 43 -21.12 2.97 -31.05
CA SER A 43 -20.42 2.38 -32.22
C SER A 43 -18.95 2.09 -31.90
N LYS A 44 -18.26 2.99 -31.19
CA LYS A 44 -16.86 2.78 -30.81
C LYS A 44 -16.72 1.72 -29.73
N LYS A 45 -17.61 1.69 -28.74
CA LYS A 45 -17.66 0.65 -27.72
C LYS A 45 -17.85 -0.75 -28.36
N SER A 46 -18.83 -0.87 -29.25
CA SER A 46 -19.10 -2.13 -29.96
C SER A 46 -17.91 -2.58 -30.84
N SER A 47 -17.35 -1.68 -31.63
CA SER A 47 -16.22 -1.99 -32.51
C SER A 47 -14.95 -2.35 -31.74
N CYS A 48 -14.72 -1.74 -30.58
CA CYS A 48 -13.54 -1.97 -29.75
C CYS A 48 -13.71 -3.13 -28.75
N ALA A 49 -14.90 -3.71 -28.63
CA ALA A 49 -15.19 -4.81 -27.70
C ALA A 49 -14.17 -5.96 -27.72
N PRO A 50 -13.68 -6.44 -28.89
CA PRO A 50 -12.65 -7.48 -28.95
C PRO A 50 -11.35 -7.08 -28.26
N TYR A 51 -11.00 -5.79 -28.25
CA TYR A 51 -9.69 -5.26 -27.87
C TYR A 51 -9.67 -4.63 -26.46
N LEU A 52 -10.82 -4.47 -25.81
CA LEU A 52 -10.89 -3.87 -24.47
C LEU A 52 -10.01 -4.60 -23.46
N HIS A 53 -9.94 -5.91 -23.57
CA HIS A 53 -9.11 -6.75 -22.70
C HIS A 53 -7.63 -6.69 -23.06
N CYS A 54 -7.28 -6.44 -24.33
CA CYS A 54 -5.89 -6.31 -24.76
C CYS A 54 -5.18 -5.10 -24.13
N LYS A 55 -5.91 -4.02 -23.87
CA LYS A 55 -5.36 -2.81 -23.23
C LYS A 55 -4.90 -3.09 -21.79
N LYS A 56 -5.59 -3.98 -21.08
CA LYS A 56 -5.21 -4.40 -19.71
C LYS A 56 -3.99 -5.34 -19.71
N MET A 57 -3.79 -6.13 -20.78
CA MET A 57 -2.67 -7.07 -20.89
C MET A 57 -1.37 -6.42 -21.38
N LYS A 58 -1.44 -5.35 -22.16
CA LYS A 58 -0.29 -4.48 -22.45
C LYS A 58 -0.25 -3.37 -21.42
N GLY A 59 0.15 -3.72 -20.21
CA GLY A 59 0.36 -2.79 -19.12
C GLY A 59 1.43 -1.75 -19.44
N GLY A 60 1.06 -0.78 -20.22
CA GLY A 60 1.55 0.56 -20.12
C GLY A 60 0.61 1.30 -19.18
N SER A 61 0.42 0.81 -17.97
CA SER A 61 -0.05 1.63 -16.88
C SER A 61 0.99 2.75 -16.75
N LYS A 62 0.59 4.01 -16.96
CA LYS A 62 1.21 5.08 -16.19
C LYS A 62 1.29 4.50 -14.78
N ASN A 63 2.47 4.44 -14.19
CA ASN A 63 2.69 3.93 -12.85
C ASN A 63 1.88 4.76 -11.83
N ASN A 64 0.57 4.61 -11.85
CA ASN A 64 -0.29 5.01 -10.76
C ASN A 64 -0.19 3.94 -9.66
N ASN A 65 1.03 3.79 -9.14
CA ASN A 65 1.22 3.02 -7.94
C ASN A 65 0.35 3.68 -6.86
N PRO A 66 -0.56 2.94 -6.21
CA PRO A 66 -1.40 3.50 -5.17
C PRO A 66 -0.57 4.30 -4.18
N LYS A 67 -1.13 5.41 -3.73
CA LYS A 67 -0.58 6.25 -2.67
C LYS A 67 -1.57 6.27 -1.52
N ALA A 68 -1.04 6.42 -0.33
CA ALA A 68 -1.83 6.63 0.88
C ALA A 68 -1.14 7.68 1.75
N VAL A 69 -1.89 8.22 2.69
CA VAL A 69 -1.43 9.21 3.64
C VAL A 69 -2.04 8.91 5.01
N ALA A 70 -1.28 9.16 6.07
CA ALA A 70 -1.79 9.23 7.42
C ALA A 70 -1.38 10.59 8.01
N VAL A 71 -2.35 11.31 8.54
CA VAL A 71 -2.12 12.52 9.34
C VAL A 71 -2.14 12.08 10.79
N LEU A 72 -1.08 12.39 11.52
CA LEU A 72 -0.98 12.09 12.94
C LEU A 72 -1.90 13.03 13.70
N ILE A 73 -2.82 12.45 14.44
CA ILE A 73 -3.84 13.14 15.22
C ILE A 73 -3.85 12.60 16.63
N ASN A 74 -4.51 13.35 17.50
CA ASN A 74 -4.80 12.97 18.86
C ASN A 74 -3.56 12.62 19.67
N ASN A 75 -2.98 13.64 20.26
CA ASN A 75 -1.88 13.45 21.16
C ASN A 75 -1.84 14.57 22.21
N LYS A 76 -1.68 14.17 23.45
CA LYS A 76 -1.52 15.07 24.58
C LYS A 76 -0.20 15.84 24.53
N ASP A 77 0.75 15.34 23.73
CA ASP A 77 2.13 15.84 23.65
C ASP A 77 2.34 16.75 22.43
N ASN A 78 1.27 17.11 21.70
CA ASN A 78 1.29 17.93 20.49
C ASN A 78 2.22 17.39 19.39
N VAL A 79 2.49 16.09 19.37
CA VAL A 79 3.24 15.45 18.27
C VAL A 79 2.40 15.46 17.02
N GLU A 80 2.81 16.15 15.99
CA GLU A 80 2.10 16.30 14.73
C GLU A 80 2.95 15.85 13.55
N GLY A 81 2.32 15.39 12.49
CA GLY A 81 3.06 15.01 11.31
C GLY A 81 2.21 14.39 10.23
N VAL A 82 2.87 14.12 9.11
CA VAL A 82 2.26 13.45 7.97
C VAL A 82 3.15 12.32 7.50
N ILE A 83 2.54 11.17 7.26
CA ILE A 83 3.20 9.97 6.77
C ILE A 83 2.64 9.64 5.39
N TYR A 84 3.51 9.54 4.41
CA TYR A 84 3.18 9.26 3.01
C TYR A 84 3.59 7.85 2.65
N PHE A 85 2.69 7.13 2.00
CA PHE A 85 2.89 5.77 1.54
C PHE A 85 2.81 5.73 0.02
N LYS A 86 3.76 5.06 -0.62
CA LYS A 86 3.77 4.85 -2.07
C LYS A 86 4.05 3.40 -2.39
N GLN A 87 3.10 2.74 -3.07
CA GLN A 87 3.32 1.39 -3.55
C GLN A 87 4.52 1.34 -4.50
N GLN A 88 5.39 0.36 -4.31
CA GLN A 88 6.50 0.04 -5.19
C GLN A 88 6.54 -1.47 -5.45
N ALA A 89 7.39 -1.92 -6.37
CA ALA A 89 7.62 -3.34 -6.57
C ALA A 89 8.16 -3.97 -5.27
N GLY A 90 7.48 -5.01 -4.80
CA GLY A 90 7.89 -5.78 -3.62
C GLY A 90 7.56 -5.16 -2.26
N GLY A 91 6.90 -3.97 -2.20
CA GLY A 91 6.56 -3.37 -0.92
C GLY A 91 6.04 -1.94 -1.00
N VAL A 92 6.08 -1.24 0.10
CA VAL A 92 5.64 0.15 0.23
C VAL A 92 6.81 1.02 0.70
N LYS A 93 7.08 2.10 -0.04
CA LYS A 93 7.95 3.18 0.45
C LYS A 93 7.14 4.08 1.37
N ILE A 94 7.62 4.27 2.58
CA ILE A 94 7.02 5.11 3.63
C ILE A 94 7.96 6.29 3.84
N ARG A 95 7.42 7.52 3.80
CA ARG A 95 8.13 8.76 4.12
C ARG A 95 7.38 9.46 5.24
N TYR A 96 8.09 9.91 6.24
CA TYR A 96 7.49 10.61 7.39
C TYR A 96 8.14 11.97 7.61
N ASP A 97 7.34 12.91 8.13
CA ASP A 97 7.73 14.25 8.54
C ASP A 97 6.91 14.56 9.80
N ILE A 98 7.58 14.48 10.97
CA ILE A 98 6.95 14.53 12.30
C ILE A 98 7.66 15.60 13.11
N LYS A 99 6.89 16.43 13.81
CA LYS A 99 7.36 17.53 14.64
C LYS A 99 6.92 17.34 16.09
N ASN A 100 7.57 18.05 16.96
CA ASN A 100 7.33 18.04 18.41
C ASN A 100 7.53 16.63 19.04
N LEU A 101 8.26 15.75 18.39
CA LEU A 101 8.63 14.45 18.91
C LEU A 101 9.91 14.59 19.73
N LYS A 102 9.89 14.19 20.99
CA LYS A 102 11.05 14.23 21.89
C LYS A 102 12.29 13.60 21.22
N ASP A 103 13.46 14.12 21.50
CA ASP A 103 14.70 13.57 20.94
C ASP A 103 14.95 12.15 21.43
N GLY A 104 15.34 11.26 20.52
CA GLY A 104 15.57 9.85 20.78
C GLY A 104 15.09 8.94 19.66
N LYS A 105 15.02 7.66 19.96
CA LYS A 105 14.42 6.65 19.12
C LYS A 105 13.01 6.35 19.58
N HIS A 106 12.12 6.10 18.64
CA HIS A 106 10.71 5.85 18.90
C HIS A 106 10.24 4.68 18.06
N GLY A 107 9.60 3.70 18.69
CA GLY A 107 8.95 2.60 18.00
C GLY A 107 7.93 3.13 16.98
N PHE A 108 7.92 2.54 15.80
CA PHE A 108 7.10 2.96 14.66
C PHE A 108 6.45 1.76 14.02
N HIS A 109 5.15 1.59 14.22
CA HIS A 109 4.46 0.35 13.87
C HIS A 109 3.13 0.59 13.18
N ILE A 110 2.74 -0.33 12.29
CA ILE A 110 1.39 -0.41 11.76
C ILE A 110 0.60 -1.39 12.62
N HIS A 111 -0.51 -0.93 13.17
CA HIS A 111 -1.43 -1.69 14.00
C HIS A 111 -2.58 -2.29 13.19
N GLU A 112 -3.29 -3.25 13.80
CA GLU A 112 -4.30 -4.10 13.16
C GLU A 112 -5.47 -3.29 12.59
N TYR A 113 -6.01 -2.33 13.35
CA TYR A 113 -7.21 -1.59 12.99
C TYR A 113 -6.97 -0.10 12.85
N GLY A 114 -7.75 0.56 12.00
CA GLY A 114 -7.80 2.01 11.86
C GLY A 114 -8.94 2.63 12.65
N ASP A 115 -9.24 2.06 13.82
CA ASP A 115 -10.30 2.52 14.70
C ASP A 115 -9.78 3.61 15.66
N LEU A 116 -10.44 4.76 15.69
CA LEU A 116 -10.12 5.91 16.52
C LEU A 116 -11.14 6.15 17.64
N THR A 117 -12.04 5.20 17.91
CA THR A 117 -13.10 5.37 18.91
C THR A 117 -12.58 5.50 20.35
N ASP A 118 -11.42 4.92 20.65
CA ASP A 118 -10.66 5.15 21.89
C ASP A 118 -9.23 5.59 21.54
N GLU A 119 -9.13 6.70 20.82
CA GLU A 119 -7.86 7.27 20.38
C GLU A 119 -6.98 6.22 19.67
N CYS A 120 -5.70 6.14 20.01
CA CYS A 120 -4.77 5.17 19.44
C CYS A 120 -4.93 3.76 20.03
N LYS A 121 -5.70 3.58 21.11
CA LYS A 121 -5.81 2.28 21.82
C LYS A 121 -6.64 1.25 21.05
N SER A 122 -7.73 1.69 20.41
CA SER A 122 -8.60 0.82 19.60
C SER A 122 -7.93 0.24 18.34
N ALA A 123 -6.70 0.66 18.01
CA ALA A 123 -5.92 0.05 16.94
C ALA A 123 -5.46 -1.39 17.23
N CYS A 124 -5.63 -1.88 18.45
CA CYS A 124 -5.20 -3.21 18.93
C CYS A 124 -3.68 -3.45 18.80
N SER A 125 -3.28 -4.70 18.50
CA SER A 125 -1.88 -5.14 18.40
C SER A 125 -1.23 -4.69 17.09
N HIS A 126 0.07 -4.95 16.93
CA HIS A 126 0.77 -4.78 15.66
C HIS A 126 0.11 -5.64 14.57
N PHE A 127 0.10 -5.16 13.34
CA PHE A 127 -0.42 -5.90 12.19
C PHE A 127 0.41 -7.15 11.93
N ASN A 128 -0.12 -8.32 12.31
CA ASN A 128 0.59 -9.60 12.30
C ASN A 128 -0.19 -10.71 11.57
N PRO A 129 -0.34 -10.63 10.24
CA PRO A 129 -1.10 -11.64 9.49
C PRO A 129 -0.39 -12.99 9.38
N ASP A 130 0.88 -13.07 9.75
CA ASP A 130 1.70 -14.30 9.71
C ASP A 130 1.80 -15.00 11.07
N ASN A 131 1.28 -14.39 12.15
CA ASN A 131 1.33 -14.90 13.52
C ASN A 131 2.75 -15.25 13.96
N THR A 132 3.66 -14.31 13.79
CA THR A 132 5.08 -14.40 14.16
C THR A 132 5.36 -13.57 15.40
N ASN A 133 6.55 -13.70 15.99
CA ASN A 133 7.01 -12.80 17.03
C ASN A 133 7.39 -11.43 16.47
N HIS A 134 7.44 -10.43 17.36
CA HIS A 134 7.90 -9.08 17.06
C HIS A 134 9.38 -9.08 16.65
N GLY A 135 9.74 -8.11 15.79
CA GLY A 135 11.13 -7.93 15.39
C GLY A 135 11.38 -6.64 14.61
N GLY A 136 12.62 -6.38 14.27
CA GLY A 136 12.99 -5.20 13.51
C GLY A 136 12.63 -5.28 12.03
N LEU A 137 12.56 -4.12 11.34
CA LEU A 137 12.21 -4.01 9.91
C LEU A 137 12.95 -4.98 8.98
N ASN A 138 14.20 -5.30 9.31
CA ASN A 138 15.07 -6.13 8.49
C ASN A 138 15.28 -7.56 9.05
N THR A 139 14.63 -7.93 10.16
CA THR A 139 14.69 -9.28 10.68
C THR A 139 13.84 -10.23 9.84
N LYS A 140 14.21 -11.50 9.82
CA LYS A 140 13.47 -12.54 9.09
C LYS A 140 12.11 -12.80 9.74
N GLU A 141 12.09 -12.91 11.06
CA GLU A 141 10.90 -13.06 11.88
C GLU A 141 10.51 -11.71 12.46
N ARG A 142 9.31 -11.24 12.16
CA ARG A 142 8.70 -10.02 12.65
C ARG A 142 7.23 -9.94 12.22
N HIS A 143 6.44 -9.12 12.89
CA HIS A 143 5.12 -8.76 12.40
C HIS A 143 5.23 -8.00 11.06
N ALA A 144 4.24 -8.11 10.22
CA ALA A 144 4.22 -7.32 8.98
C ALA A 144 4.22 -5.80 9.27
N GLY A 145 3.62 -5.40 10.38
CA GLY A 145 3.53 -4.02 10.84
C GLY A 145 4.77 -3.45 11.51
N ASP A 146 5.79 -4.26 11.83
CA ASP A 146 6.98 -3.77 12.53
C ASP A 146 7.88 -3.00 11.56
N LEU A 147 8.02 -1.71 11.79
CA LEU A 147 8.86 -0.81 10.99
C LEU A 147 10.15 -0.40 11.72
N GLY A 148 10.32 -0.87 12.99
CA GLY A 148 11.45 -0.55 13.86
C GLY A 148 11.36 0.85 14.43
N ASN A 149 12.48 1.55 14.54
CA ASN A 149 12.56 2.87 15.14
C ASN A 149 12.68 3.99 14.11
N ILE A 150 12.01 5.11 14.39
CA ILE A 150 12.33 6.42 13.82
C ILE A 150 13.18 7.21 14.81
N ILE A 151 14.01 8.12 14.31
CA ILE A 151 14.91 8.92 15.14
C ILE A 151 14.46 10.37 15.10
N SER A 152 14.24 10.96 16.27
CA SER A 152 14.00 12.40 16.43
C SER A 152 15.28 13.11 16.88
N LYS A 153 15.52 14.29 16.30
CA LYS A 153 16.58 15.23 16.70
C LYS A 153 16.03 16.65 16.62
N LYS A 154 16.25 17.43 17.69
CA LYS A 154 15.71 18.79 17.83
C LYS A 154 14.18 18.80 17.66
N ASN A 155 13.52 17.82 18.27
CA ASN A 155 12.08 17.60 18.20
C ASN A 155 11.52 17.38 16.79
N ILE A 156 12.34 16.95 15.83
CA ILE A 156 11.93 16.66 14.46
C ILE A 156 12.40 15.25 14.08
N SER A 157 11.47 14.45 13.55
CA SER A 157 11.79 13.16 12.93
C SER A 157 11.37 13.17 11.47
N LYS A 158 12.34 13.10 10.57
CA LYS A 158 12.12 13.13 9.12
C LYS A 158 12.95 12.08 8.40
N GLY A 159 12.30 11.27 7.60
CA GLY A 159 13.01 10.21 6.90
C GLY A 159 12.15 9.39 5.97
N SER A 160 12.71 8.27 5.54
CA SER A 160 11.97 7.28 4.75
C SER A 160 12.53 5.88 4.95
N LEU A 161 11.64 4.90 4.82
CA LEU A 161 11.97 3.48 4.86
C LEU A 161 11.23 2.72 3.77
N PHE A 162 11.63 1.48 3.52
CA PHE A 162 10.97 0.58 2.58
C PHE A 162 10.50 -0.68 3.31
N ALA A 163 9.20 -0.84 3.42
CA ALA A 163 8.58 -2.00 4.05
C ALA A 163 8.25 -3.07 3.01
N LYS A 164 9.05 -4.14 3.00
CA LYS A 164 8.83 -5.30 2.13
C LYS A 164 7.52 -6.01 2.50
N LYS A 165 6.92 -6.73 1.54
CA LYS A 165 5.65 -7.46 1.64
C LYS A 165 4.40 -6.58 1.79
N LEU A 166 4.45 -5.40 2.41
CA LEU A 166 3.30 -4.54 2.57
C LEU A 166 2.72 -4.08 1.23
N THR A 167 1.41 -3.86 1.20
CA THR A 167 0.71 -3.37 -0.01
C THR A 167 -0.39 -2.38 0.35
N LEU A 168 -0.64 -1.43 -0.57
CA LEU A 168 -1.81 -0.55 -0.53
C LEU A 168 -3.01 -1.10 -1.31
N SER A 169 -2.84 -2.24 -1.97
CA SER A 169 -3.91 -2.96 -2.68
C SER A 169 -4.52 -4.05 -1.79
N PRO A 170 -5.81 -4.41 -1.98
CA PRO A 170 -6.44 -5.47 -1.22
C PRO A 170 -5.65 -6.78 -1.25
N GLY A 171 -5.51 -7.44 -0.09
CA GLY A 171 -4.80 -8.70 0.09
C GLY A 171 -4.29 -8.89 1.51
N LYS A 172 -3.61 -10.02 1.76
CA LYS A 172 -3.13 -10.42 3.09
C LYS A 172 -2.30 -9.34 3.80
N TYR A 173 -1.48 -8.59 3.08
CA TYR A 173 -0.58 -7.57 3.62
C TYR A 173 -1.05 -6.14 3.33
N CYS A 174 -2.35 -5.94 3.10
CA CYS A 174 -2.92 -4.61 2.86
C CYS A 174 -2.90 -3.78 4.13
N ILE A 175 -2.33 -2.57 4.02
CA ILE A 175 -2.24 -1.64 5.16
C ILE A 175 -3.24 -0.48 5.06
N THR A 176 -3.98 -0.34 3.96
CA THR A 176 -5.02 0.68 3.83
C THR A 176 -6.15 0.42 4.82
N GLY A 177 -6.55 1.45 5.55
CA GLY A 177 -7.55 1.36 6.61
C GLY A 177 -7.00 0.89 7.96
N ARG A 178 -5.71 0.58 8.07
CA ARG A 178 -5.02 0.30 9.33
C ARG A 178 -4.46 1.58 9.95
N MET A 179 -3.87 1.49 11.12
CA MET A 179 -3.33 2.64 11.84
C MET A 179 -1.81 2.57 11.91
N ILE A 180 -1.15 3.68 11.62
CA ILE A 180 0.27 3.87 11.92
C ILE A 180 0.41 4.57 13.26
N ILE A 181 1.30 4.08 14.12
CA ILE A 181 1.52 4.59 15.47
C ILE A 181 2.99 4.95 15.67
N VAL A 182 3.22 6.04 16.38
CA VAL A 182 4.52 6.44 16.94
C VAL A 182 4.46 6.20 18.45
N HIS A 183 5.45 5.49 18.97
CA HIS A 183 5.54 5.13 20.37
C HIS A 183 6.46 6.06 21.17
N GLU A 184 6.33 6.03 22.51
CA GLU A 184 7.09 6.88 23.42
C GLU A 184 8.56 6.45 23.49
N ASP A 185 8.81 5.14 23.52
CA ASP A 185 10.12 4.58 23.79
C ASP A 185 10.74 3.93 22.57
N GLU A 186 12.02 3.59 22.68
CA GLU A 186 12.75 2.81 21.68
C GLU A 186 12.20 1.40 21.61
N ASP A 187 11.91 0.94 20.40
CA ASP A 187 11.65 -0.45 20.09
C ASP A 187 12.95 -1.26 20.20
N ASP A 188 12.99 -2.27 21.05
CA ASP A 188 14.13 -3.17 21.26
C ASP A 188 14.30 -4.22 20.15
N LEU A 189 13.40 -4.23 19.17
CA LEU A 189 13.42 -5.11 17.98
C LEU A 189 13.30 -6.61 18.33
N GLY A 190 12.59 -6.94 19.42
CA GLY A 190 12.43 -8.29 19.92
C GLY A 190 13.67 -8.85 20.63
N LYS A 191 14.55 -7.99 21.13
CA LYS A 191 15.85 -8.35 21.74
C LYS A 191 15.92 -8.07 23.24
N GLY A 192 14.83 -7.62 23.85
CA GLY A 192 14.77 -7.30 25.27
C GLY A 192 14.90 -8.50 26.19
N GLY A 193 14.63 -9.71 25.68
CA GLY A 193 14.79 -10.95 26.45
C GLY A 193 13.58 -11.31 27.32
N ASP A 194 12.49 -10.59 27.19
CA ASP A 194 11.22 -10.81 27.88
C ASP A 194 10.05 -11.04 26.91
N GLU A 195 8.91 -11.45 27.44
CA GLU A 195 7.73 -11.79 26.64
C GLU A 195 7.13 -10.56 25.95
N GLU A 196 7.18 -9.38 26.59
CA GLU A 196 6.65 -8.13 26.02
C GLU A 196 7.51 -7.66 24.85
N SER A 197 8.83 -7.85 24.90
CA SER A 197 9.74 -7.62 23.78
C SER A 197 9.32 -8.40 22.53
N LEU A 198 8.90 -9.65 22.69
CA LEU A 198 8.44 -10.50 21.57
C LEU A 198 7.03 -10.15 21.07
N LYS A 199 6.32 -9.30 21.78
CA LYS A 199 4.97 -8.82 21.41
C LYS A 199 4.98 -7.40 20.86
N THR A 200 5.73 -6.49 21.50
CA THR A 200 5.62 -5.04 21.23
C THR A 200 6.96 -4.34 21.07
N GLY A 201 8.08 -5.04 21.34
CA GLY A 201 9.42 -4.46 21.34
C GLY A 201 9.64 -3.48 22.49
N ASN A 202 8.87 -3.58 23.58
CA ASN A 202 8.96 -2.69 24.75
C ASN A 202 8.87 -1.20 24.41
N ALA A 203 8.18 -0.84 23.29
CA ALA A 203 8.17 0.50 22.73
C ALA A 203 7.33 1.50 23.53
N GLY A 204 6.72 1.10 24.63
CA GLY A 204 6.00 1.97 25.54
C GLY A 204 4.67 2.49 25.01
N LYS A 205 4.25 3.67 25.50
CA LYS A 205 2.95 4.25 25.17
C LYS A 205 2.82 4.65 23.71
N ARG A 206 1.57 4.79 23.26
CA ARG A 206 1.22 5.29 21.93
C ARG A 206 1.10 6.81 22.02
N LEU A 207 2.09 7.55 21.51
CA LEU A 207 2.09 9.01 21.55
C LEU A 207 1.10 9.62 20.57
N THR A 208 1.12 9.13 19.34
CA THR A 208 0.26 9.64 18.27
C THR A 208 0.01 8.59 17.21
N CYS A 209 -1.06 8.74 16.48
CA CYS A 209 -1.47 7.78 15.46
C CYS A 209 -2.21 8.44 14.30
N GLY A 210 -2.32 7.70 13.19
CA GLY A 210 -3.09 8.14 12.05
C GLY A 210 -3.60 6.96 11.20
N VAL A 211 -4.82 7.06 10.72
CA VAL A 211 -5.39 6.05 9.82
C VAL A 211 -4.78 6.19 8.42
N ILE A 212 -4.37 5.07 7.85
CA ILE A 212 -3.77 5.00 6.50
C ILE A 212 -4.88 5.07 5.46
N GLY A 213 -5.17 6.28 4.99
CA GLY A 213 -6.17 6.56 3.96
C GLY A 213 -5.56 6.62 2.55
N LEU A 214 -6.34 6.25 1.52
CA LEU A 214 -5.91 6.40 0.14
C LEU A 214 -5.71 7.88 -0.21
N ALA A 215 -4.66 8.17 -0.96
CA ALA A 215 -4.34 9.51 -1.47
C ALA A 215 -4.48 9.56 -3.00
N PRO A 216 -4.70 10.75 -3.60
CA PRO A 216 -4.71 10.92 -5.05
C PRO A 216 -3.42 10.43 -5.71
N PRO A 217 -3.49 9.91 -6.95
CA PRO A 217 -2.36 9.39 -7.69
C PRO A 217 -1.29 10.43 -8.04
#